data_728e4132a62ba2b19613b29d63e0f5ec
#
_entry.id   728e4132a62ba2b19613b29d63e0f5ec
#
_cell.length_a   1.000
_cell.length_b   1.000
_cell.length_c   1.000
_cell.angle_alpha   90.00
_cell.angle_beta   90.00
_cell.angle_gamma   90.00
#
_symmetry.space_group_name_H-M   'P 1'
#
loop_
_entity.id
_entity.type
_entity.pdbx_description
1 polymer ?
#
loop_
_entity_poly.entity_id
_entity_poly.type
_entity_poly.pdbx_seq_one_letter_code
_entity_poly.pdbx_strand_id
1 'polypeptide(L)'
;MKKFSIILLVLMISLVSLGAESLQNFFPDMSQEKLSSLLSGEVLQDSSAEGDIRYMVPEGALMTESAETVFSYEKGFAVAVNVLVPFPEVFSSMSKEDQLLYLYNTGMKISTLEGITYISRRAGNKPKVLFEEAYMLGSSDSDDRIDDVVLDSIPDYEVRYAFLDDTSFGKNVYRVDCRTKEDGISLEMRNSDELKFMGIGIVAEGKVTMLLEITLTDEGILLSGIGAVKDKKAKMTILFYTVNLEESFMNRIIALKDWYLGNLE
;
A
#
# COMPACT_ATOMS: atom_id res chain seq x y z
N MET A 1 -32.03 66.69 -8.54
CA MET A 1 -31.74 65.60 -7.62
C MET A 1 -31.22 64.41 -8.44
N LYS A 2 -29.91 64.20 -8.48
CA LYS A 2 -29.24 63.12 -9.24
C LYS A 2 -29.08 61.94 -8.33
N LYS A 3 -29.70 60.78 -8.72
CA LYS A 3 -29.51 59.53 -8.03
C LYS A 3 -28.18 58.90 -8.49
N PHE A 4 -27.24 58.76 -7.57
CA PHE A 4 -26.02 57.99 -7.76
C PHE A 4 -26.36 56.50 -7.53
N SER A 5 -26.30 55.69 -8.60
CA SER A 5 -26.31 54.22 -8.48
C SER A 5 -24.89 53.76 -8.22
N ILE A 6 -24.66 53.23 -7.04
CA ILE A 6 -23.42 52.53 -6.69
C ILE A 6 -23.56 51.10 -7.20
N ILE A 7 -22.82 50.79 -8.29
CA ILE A 7 -22.64 49.39 -8.76
C ILE A 7 -21.55 48.80 -7.91
N LEU A 8 -21.94 47.90 -7.00
CA LEU A 8 -21.02 47.06 -6.21
C LEU A 8 -20.50 45.94 -7.13
N LEU A 9 -19.30 46.12 -7.66
CA LEU A 9 -18.58 45.10 -8.42
C LEU A 9 -18.00 44.10 -7.43
N VAL A 10 -18.68 42.96 -7.23
CA VAL A 10 -18.15 41.85 -6.49
C VAL A 10 -17.11 41.14 -7.34
N LEU A 11 -15.84 41.45 -7.11
CA LEU A 11 -14.72 40.72 -7.67
C LEU A 11 -14.70 39.33 -6.97
N MET A 12 -15.23 38.30 -7.63
CA MET A 12 -14.90 36.93 -7.27
C MET A 12 -13.43 36.70 -7.65
N ILE A 13 -12.56 36.83 -6.67
CA ILE A 13 -11.20 36.32 -6.78
C ILE A 13 -11.33 34.82 -6.65
N SER A 14 -11.35 34.12 -7.78
CA SER A 14 -11.05 32.70 -7.81
C SER A 14 -9.58 32.57 -7.41
N LEU A 15 -9.35 32.24 -6.16
CA LEU A 15 -8.07 31.68 -5.74
C LEU A 15 -7.88 30.37 -6.52
N VAL A 16 -7.17 30.46 -7.64
CA VAL A 16 -6.54 29.29 -8.23
C VAL A 16 -5.46 28.91 -7.23
N SER A 17 -5.72 27.91 -6.42
CA SER A 17 -4.68 27.28 -5.63
C SER A 17 -3.74 26.61 -6.63
N LEU A 18 -2.58 27.22 -6.84
CA LEU A 18 -1.45 26.59 -7.50
C LEU A 18 -0.86 25.60 -6.47
N GLY A 19 -1.20 24.34 -6.59
CA GLY A 19 -0.59 23.34 -5.77
C GLY A 19 -1.52 22.14 -5.56
N ALA A 20 -1.01 21.01 -5.73
CA ALA A 20 -1.44 19.66 -5.54
C ALA A 20 -2.76 19.24 -6.22
N GLU A 21 -2.77 18.06 -6.72
CA GLU A 21 -3.95 17.48 -7.37
C GLU A 21 -4.99 17.10 -6.33
N SER A 22 -6.24 17.51 -6.55
CA SER A 22 -7.33 17.07 -5.70
C SER A 22 -7.49 15.56 -5.81
N LEU A 23 -7.92 14.92 -4.74
CA LEU A 23 -8.15 13.46 -4.68
C LEU A 23 -9.02 12.94 -5.86
N GLN A 24 -9.91 13.78 -6.39
CA GLN A 24 -10.71 13.48 -7.59
C GLN A 24 -9.85 13.22 -8.83
N ASN A 25 -8.71 13.90 -8.99
CA ASN A 25 -7.82 13.72 -10.12
C ASN A 25 -7.06 12.39 -10.03
N PHE A 26 -6.74 11.96 -8.80
CA PHE A 26 -6.13 10.65 -8.58
C PHE A 26 -7.10 9.48 -8.85
N PHE A 27 -8.41 9.71 -8.73
CA PHE A 27 -9.41 8.65 -8.90
C PHE A 27 -10.58 9.09 -9.80
N PRO A 28 -10.33 9.32 -11.11
CA PRO A 28 -11.36 9.84 -12.03
C PRO A 28 -12.57 8.91 -12.17
N ASP A 29 -12.35 7.59 -12.06
CA ASP A 29 -13.39 6.55 -12.21
C ASP A 29 -14.04 6.14 -10.89
N MET A 30 -13.61 6.72 -9.75
CA MET A 30 -14.18 6.41 -8.45
C MET A 30 -15.49 7.18 -8.22
N SER A 31 -16.50 6.50 -7.66
CA SER A 31 -17.77 7.15 -7.35
C SER A 31 -17.61 8.24 -6.29
N GLN A 32 -18.47 9.28 -6.35
CA GLN A 32 -18.46 10.38 -5.38
C GLN A 32 -18.69 9.91 -3.94
N GLU A 33 -19.45 8.85 -3.73
CA GLU A 33 -19.66 8.24 -2.42
C GLU A 33 -18.33 7.70 -1.85
N LYS A 34 -17.60 6.89 -2.64
CA LYS A 34 -16.31 6.35 -2.25
C LYS A 34 -15.25 7.44 -2.04
N LEU A 35 -15.23 8.47 -2.89
CA LEU A 35 -14.35 9.62 -2.70
C LEU A 35 -14.65 10.35 -1.39
N SER A 36 -15.93 10.55 -1.06
CA SER A 36 -16.32 11.18 0.20
C SER A 36 -15.92 10.33 1.42
N SER A 37 -16.06 9.01 1.33
CA SER A 37 -15.58 8.08 2.37
C SER A 37 -14.07 8.19 2.53
N LEU A 38 -13.31 8.22 1.43
CA LEU A 38 -11.85 8.35 1.48
C LEU A 38 -11.43 9.70 2.11
N LEU A 39 -12.08 10.81 1.73
CA LEU A 39 -11.87 12.15 2.32
C LEU A 39 -12.19 12.20 3.82
N SER A 40 -13.11 11.36 4.30
CA SER A 40 -13.42 11.23 5.74
C SER A 40 -12.42 10.36 6.51
N GLY A 41 -11.40 9.80 5.84
CA GLY A 41 -10.40 8.89 6.42
C GLY A 41 -10.89 7.44 6.54
N GLU A 42 -12.01 7.09 5.90
CA GLU A 42 -12.47 5.71 5.85
C GLU A 42 -11.55 4.86 4.97
N VAL A 43 -11.31 3.62 5.39
CA VAL A 43 -10.53 2.65 4.61
C VAL A 43 -11.43 2.06 3.53
N LEU A 44 -11.09 2.32 2.26
CA LEU A 44 -11.71 1.65 1.13
C LEU A 44 -10.98 0.34 0.85
N GLN A 45 -11.73 -0.72 0.60
CA GLN A 45 -11.19 -2.02 0.21
C GLN A 45 -12.06 -2.68 -0.83
N ASP A 46 -11.45 -3.38 -1.79
CA ASP A 46 -12.18 -4.11 -2.83
C ASP A 46 -11.34 -5.28 -3.37
N SER A 47 -11.99 -6.19 -4.12
CA SER A 47 -11.38 -7.40 -4.64
C SER A 47 -11.78 -7.67 -6.09
N SER A 48 -10.81 -8.09 -6.92
CA SER A 48 -11.05 -8.49 -8.31
C SER A 48 -11.88 -9.78 -8.44
N ALA A 49 -12.07 -10.53 -7.35
CA ALA A 49 -12.99 -11.67 -7.34
C ALA A 49 -14.46 -11.24 -7.34
N GLU A 50 -14.76 -10.00 -6.97
CA GLU A 50 -16.09 -9.40 -6.90
C GLU A 50 -16.39 -8.48 -8.09
N GLY A 51 -15.37 -8.02 -8.82
CA GLY A 51 -15.52 -7.12 -9.97
C GLY A 51 -14.22 -6.47 -10.42
N ASP A 52 -14.32 -5.46 -11.28
CA ASP A 52 -13.19 -4.66 -11.71
C ASP A 52 -12.80 -3.65 -10.62
N ILE A 53 -11.55 -3.71 -10.17
CA ILE A 53 -11.01 -2.86 -9.11
C ILE A 53 -9.97 -1.85 -9.62
N ARG A 54 -9.85 -1.62 -10.94
CA ARG A 54 -8.90 -0.65 -11.51
C ARG A 54 -9.12 0.75 -10.99
N TYR A 55 -10.36 1.12 -10.70
CA TYR A 55 -10.70 2.41 -10.11
C TYR A 55 -10.09 2.66 -8.72
N MET A 56 -9.52 1.62 -8.09
CA MET A 56 -8.79 1.73 -6.83
C MET A 56 -7.31 2.13 -7.01
N VAL A 57 -6.80 2.18 -8.24
CA VAL A 57 -5.43 2.61 -8.53
C VAL A 57 -5.42 4.10 -8.79
N PRO A 58 -4.61 4.88 -8.05
CA PRO A 58 -4.50 6.32 -8.33
C PRO A 58 -3.90 6.56 -9.72
N GLU A 59 -4.46 7.50 -10.48
CA GLU A 59 -3.90 7.91 -11.76
C GLU A 59 -2.51 8.54 -11.56
N GLY A 60 -1.56 8.22 -12.44
CA GLY A 60 -0.18 8.69 -12.34
C GLY A 60 0.63 8.07 -11.19
N ALA A 61 0.09 7.06 -10.50
CA ALA A 61 0.79 6.34 -9.45
C ALA A 61 2.01 5.57 -10.00
N LEU A 62 3.07 5.46 -9.18
CA LEU A 62 4.24 4.62 -9.50
C LEU A 62 3.87 3.14 -9.63
N MET A 63 2.83 2.71 -8.92
CA MET A 63 2.33 1.34 -8.96
C MET A 63 1.53 1.00 -10.22
N THR A 64 1.17 1.97 -11.08
CA THR A 64 0.22 1.77 -12.21
C THR A 64 0.64 0.61 -13.11
N GLU A 65 1.90 0.55 -13.55
CA GLU A 65 2.37 -0.52 -14.43
C GLU A 65 2.26 -1.91 -13.79
N SER A 66 2.64 -2.01 -12.51
CA SER A 66 2.54 -3.25 -11.75
C SER A 66 1.08 -3.62 -11.49
N ALA A 67 0.21 -2.66 -11.18
CA ALA A 67 -1.22 -2.84 -11.00
C ALA A 67 -1.89 -3.35 -12.30
N GLU A 68 -1.62 -2.74 -13.45
CA GLU A 68 -2.10 -3.19 -14.75
C GLU A 68 -1.65 -4.63 -15.05
N THR A 69 -0.40 -4.96 -14.71
CA THR A 69 0.13 -6.32 -14.85
C THR A 69 -0.68 -7.31 -14.02
N VAL A 70 -0.95 -7.03 -12.74
CA VAL A 70 -1.70 -7.95 -11.87
C VAL A 70 -3.17 -8.05 -12.25
N PHE A 71 -3.79 -6.97 -12.75
CA PHE A 71 -5.18 -6.99 -13.21
C PHE A 71 -5.35 -7.69 -14.56
N SER A 72 -4.28 -7.84 -15.35
CA SER A 72 -4.29 -8.58 -16.62
C SER A 72 -4.14 -10.09 -16.46
N TYR A 73 -3.99 -10.62 -15.24
CA TYR A 73 -3.85 -12.06 -15.05
C TYR A 73 -5.10 -12.81 -15.49
N GLU A 74 -4.99 -13.68 -16.49
CA GLU A 74 -6.07 -14.58 -16.89
C GLU A 74 -6.52 -15.52 -15.77
N LYS A 75 -5.59 -15.86 -14.89
CA LYS A 75 -5.82 -16.65 -13.67
C LYS A 75 -5.13 -15.95 -12.51
N GLY A 76 -5.86 -15.67 -11.46
CA GLY A 76 -5.35 -14.97 -10.30
C GLY A 76 -6.46 -14.19 -9.62
N PHE A 77 -6.05 -13.42 -8.65
CA PHE A 77 -6.89 -12.43 -7.99
C PHE A 77 -6.02 -11.28 -7.48
N ALA A 78 -6.63 -10.14 -7.27
CA ALA A 78 -6.03 -9.00 -6.59
C ALA A 78 -7.01 -8.42 -5.58
N VAL A 79 -6.48 -7.82 -4.53
CA VAL A 79 -7.19 -7.02 -3.54
C VAL A 79 -6.57 -5.64 -3.49
N ALA A 80 -7.36 -4.61 -3.23
CA ALA A 80 -6.89 -3.24 -3.13
C ALA A 80 -7.43 -2.56 -1.87
N VAL A 81 -6.62 -1.67 -1.30
CA VAL A 81 -6.95 -0.86 -0.13
C VAL A 81 -6.47 0.56 -0.35
N ASN A 82 -7.31 1.55 -0.06
CA ASN A 82 -6.93 2.96 -0.03
C ASN A 82 -7.35 3.59 1.29
N VAL A 83 -6.52 4.49 1.81
CA VAL A 83 -6.84 5.36 2.94
C VAL A 83 -6.14 6.70 2.79
N LEU A 84 -6.84 7.78 3.12
CA LEU A 84 -6.27 9.12 3.24
C LEU A 84 -6.12 9.45 4.72
N VAL A 85 -4.92 9.87 5.13
CA VAL A 85 -4.65 10.29 6.51
C VAL A 85 -4.10 11.70 6.55
N PRO A 86 -4.37 12.48 7.61
CA PRO A 86 -3.82 13.82 7.73
C PRO A 86 -2.30 13.78 7.82
N PHE A 87 -1.65 14.88 7.45
CA PHE A 87 -0.22 15.04 7.64
C PHE A 87 0.16 14.97 9.13
N PRO A 88 1.22 14.23 9.51
CA PRO A 88 1.80 14.29 10.84
C PRO A 88 2.24 15.73 11.19
N GLU A 89 2.14 16.12 12.46
CA GLU A 89 2.53 17.48 12.89
C GLU A 89 3.97 17.84 12.50
N VAL A 90 4.88 16.86 12.54
CA VAL A 90 6.29 17.01 12.19
C VAL A 90 6.48 17.52 10.75
N PHE A 91 5.55 17.21 9.83
CA PHE A 91 5.64 17.64 8.44
C PHE A 91 5.53 19.15 8.24
N SER A 92 4.91 19.88 9.20
CA SER A 92 4.78 21.34 9.13
C SER A 92 6.12 22.08 9.10
N SER A 93 7.20 21.45 9.58
CA SER A 93 8.55 22.00 9.62
C SER A 93 9.49 21.41 8.55
N MET A 94 9.03 20.45 7.74
CA MET A 94 9.84 19.74 6.77
C MET A 94 9.64 20.29 5.36
N SER A 95 10.71 20.29 4.55
CA SER A 95 10.59 20.44 3.10
C SER A 95 9.87 19.20 2.50
N LYS A 96 9.35 19.32 1.28
CA LYS A 96 8.71 18.18 0.59
C LYS A 96 9.68 17.00 0.42
N GLU A 97 10.95 17.28 0.14
CA GLU A 97 12.00 16.28 0.04
C GLU A 97 12.24 15.56 1.37
N ASP A 98 12.30 16.32 2.49
CA ASP A 98 12.44 15.73 3.82
C ASP A 98 11.20 14.89 4.22
N GLN A 99 9.99 15.34 3.83
CA GLN A 99 8.76 14.57 4.04
C GLN A 99 8.81 13.22 3.31
N LEU A 100 9.22 13.22 2.04
CA LEU A 100 9.38 12.01 1.26
C LEU A 100 10.47 11.09 1.83
N LEU A 101 11.61 11.65 2.25
CA LEU A 101 12.67 10.89 2.91
C LEU A 101 12.19 10.24 4.21
N TYR A 102 11.40 10.97 5.00
CA TYR A 102 10.78 10.44 6.21
C TYR A 102 9.84 9.28 5.90
N LEU A 103 8.97 9.43 4.89
CA LEU A 103 8.06 8.38 4.45
C LEU A 103 8.82 7.15 3.92
N TYR A 104 9.88 7.38 3.15
CA TYR A 104 10.73 6.32 2.63
C TYR A 104 11.39 5.51 3.76
N ASN A 105 12.07 6.19 4.67
CA ASN A 105 12.72 5.56 5.82
C ASN A 105 11.71 4.84 6.74
N THR A 106 10.48 5.34 6.83
CA THR A 106 9.39 4.63 7.53
C THR A 106 9.06 3.31 6.87
N GLY A 107 8.98 3.26 5.54
CA GLY A 107 8.75 2.02 4.78
C GLY A 107 9.91 1.01 4.86
N MET A 108 11.11 1.47 5.23
CA MET A 108 12.30 0.62 5.39
C MET A 108 12.48 0.03 6.81
N LYS A 109 11.61 0.35 7.76
CA LYS A 109 11.61 -0.23 9.11
C LYS A 109 11.11 -1.68 9.11
N ILE A 110 11.65 -2.54 8.25
CA ILE A 110 11.18 -3.92 8.00
C ILE A 110 11.23 -4.77 9.28
N SER A 111 12.22 -4.57 10.17
CA SER A 111 12.30 -5.32 11.42
C SER A 111 11.09 -5.08 12.33
N THR A 112 10.43 -3.93 12.21
CA THR A 112 9.23 -3.60 13.00
C THR A 112 7.94 -4.28 12.50
N LEU A 113 8.01 -5.02 11.39
CA LEU A 113 6.95 -5.94 10.96
C LEU A 113 6.85 -7.18 11.87
N GLU A 114 7.90 -7.50 12.64
CA GLU A 114 7.86 -8.59 13.62
C GLU A 114 6.76 -8.34 14.66
N GLY A 115 5.90 -9.33 14.84
CA GLY A 115 4.82 -9.27 15.84
C GLY A 115 3.58 -8.49 15.42
N ILE A 116 3.52 -7.87 14.23
CA ILE A 116 2.28 -7.22 13.79
C ILE A 116 1.14 -8.23 13.71
N THR A 117 -0.09 -7.75 13.95
CA THR A 117 -1.26 -8.61 14.04
C THR A 117 -2.34 -8.23 13.02
N TYR A 118 -3.18 -9.18 12.70
CA TYR A 118 -4.41 -8.97 11.94
C TYR A 118 -5.60 -9.70 12.60
N ILE A 119 -6.82 -9.32 12.28
CA ILE A 119 -8.01 -10.03 12.80
C ILE A 119 -8.26 -11.27 11.96
N SER A 120 -8.09 -12.44 12.57
CA SER A 120 -8.28 -13.73 11.90
C SER A 120 -9.67 -14.27 12.12
N ARG A 121 -10.47 -14.44 11.06
CA ARG A 121 -11.79 -15.11 11.14
C ARG A 121 -11.66 -16.56 11.58
N ARG A 122 -10.60 -17.27 11.15
CA ARG A 122 -10.31 -18.64 11.56
C ARG A 122 -10.03 -18.76 13.06
N ALA A 123 -9.45 -17.72 13.67
CA ALA A 123 -9.22 -17.66 15.11
C ALA A 123 -10.46 -17.13 15.88
N GLY A 124 -11.61 -17.07 15.26
CA GLY A 124 -12.85 -16.56 15.87
C GLY A 124 -12.87 -15.04 16.03
N ASN A 125 -12.38 -14.31 15.00
CA ASN A 125 -12.24 -12.85 14.97
C ASN A 125 -11.30 -12.31 16.07
N LYS A 126 -10.22 -13.05 16.34
CA LYS A 126 -9.20 -12.64 17.32
C LYS A 126 -7.94 -12.15 16.60
N PRO A 127 -7.16 -11.27 17.25
CA PRO A 127 -5.84 -10.92 16.77
C PRO A 127 -4.96 -12.16 16.61
N LYS A 128 -4.26 -12.25 15.49
CA LYS A 128 -3.25 -13.27 15.20
C LYS A 128 -2.01 -12.57 14.68
N VAL A 129 -0.84 -12.99 15.16
CA VAL A 129 0.45 -12.51 14.63
C VAL A 129 0.53 -12.86 13.15
N LEU A 130 0.96 -11.89 12.35
CA LEU A 130 1.18 -12.07 10.91
C LEU A 130 2.58 -12.58 10.64
N PHE A 131 3.61 -11.89 11.15
CA PHE A 131 5.00 -12.29 11.00
C PHE A 131 5.62 -12.60 12.37
N GLU A 132 6.20 -13.79 12.54
CA GLU A 132 6.92 -14.20 13.75
C GLU A 132 8.33 -13.61 13.77
N GLU A 133 8.95 -13.46 12.59
CA GLU A 133 10.24 -12.80 12.41
C GLU A 133 10.15 -11.92 11.15
N ALA A 134 10.81 -10.77 11.20
CA ALA A 134 10.96 -9.86 10.07
C ALA A 134 12.31 -9.14 10.17
N TYR A 135 13.07 -9.11 9.08
CA TYR A 135 14.35 -8.37 9.02
C TYR A 135 14.81 -8.18 7.58
N MET A 136 15.75 -7.25 7.39
CA MET A 136 16.41 -7.02 6.12
C MET A 136 17.55 -8.04 5.90
N LEU A 137 17.76 -8.38 4.63
CA LEU A 137 18.88 -9.21 4.17
C LEU A 137 19.83 -8.41 3.29
N GLY A 138 21.12 -8.75 3.34
CA GLY A 138 22.13 -8.14 2.50
C GLY A 138 21.98 -8.47 1.00
N SER A 139 21.44 -9.64 0.67
CA SER A 139 21.12 -10.07 -0.70
C SER A 139 20.06 -11.19 -0.69
N SER A 140 19.57 -11.58 -1.89
CA SER A 140 18.59 -12.68 -2.04
C SER A 140 19.09 -14.04 -1.54
N ASP A 141 20.37 -14.29 -1.66
CA ASP A 141 21.01 -15.58 -1.39
C ASP A 141 21.81 -15.58 -0.08
N SER A 142 21.68 -14.50 0.71
CA SER A 142 22.40 -14.33 1.96
C SER A 142 21.52 -14.69 3.14
N ASP A 143 22.09 -15.42 4.11
CA ASP A 143 21.52 -15.57 5.46
C ASP A 143 21.91 -14.37 6.35
N ASP A 144 22.64 -13.39 5.81
CA ASP A 144 23.13 -12.24 6.57
C ASP A 144 22.00 -11.28 6.88
N ARG A 145 21.51 -11.35 8.10
CA ARG A 145 20.62 -10.34 8.66
C ARG A 145 21.36 -9.02 8.80
N ILE A 146 20.77 -7.95 8.26
CA ILE A 146 21.26 -6.58 8.42
C ILE A 146 20.23 -5.73 9.16
N ASP A 147 20.69 -4.61 9.72
CA ASP A 147 19.81 -3.61 10.34
C ASP A 147 18.92 -2.94 9.29
N ASP A 148 17.81 -2.36 9.74
CA ASP A 148 16.95 -1.56 8.88
C ASP A 148 17.75 -0.38 8.31
N VAL A 149 17.51 -0.12 7.02
CA VAL A 149 18.24 0.91 6.30
C VAL A 149 17.62 2.27 6.59
N VAL A 150 18.44 3.22 7.00
CA VAL A 150 18.08 4.64 7.11
C VAL A 150 18.95 5.42 6.14
N LEU A 151 18.32 6.14 5.23
CA LEU A 151 19.01 6.93 4.20
C LEU A 151 18.98 8.41 4.56
N ASP A 152 20.02 9.13 4.14
CA ASP A 152 20.13 10.60 4.21
C ASP A 152 19.58 11.29 2.95
N SER A 153 19.35 10.53 1.87
CA SER A 153 18.76 11.00 0.61
C SER A 153 18.00 9.86 -0.09
N ILE A 154 16.95 10.22 -0.81
CA ILE A 154 16.07 9.26 -1.47
C ILE A 154 16.67 8.83 -2.81
N PRO A 155 16.81 7.53 -3.11
CA PRO A 155 17.16 7.04 -4.44
C PRO A 155 15.93 7.06 -5.35
N ASP A 156 16.10 7.30 -6.66
CA ASP A 156 15.02 7.16 -7.64
C ASP A 156 14.51 5.71 -7.72
N TYR A 157 15.45 4.76 -7.58
CA TYR A 157 15.18 3.33 -7.57
C TYR A 157 16.24 2.57 -6.79
N GLU A 158 15.79 1.61 -5.98
CA GLU A 158 16.68 0.61 -5.38
C GLU A 158 15.98 -0.73 -5.18
N VAL A 159 16.77 -1.78 -4.98
CA VAL A 159 16.31 -3.13 -4.65
C VAL A 159 16.82 -3.51 -3.28
N ARG A 160 15.93 -4.01 -2.45
CA ARG A 160 16.21 -4.56 -1.12
C ARG A 160 15.66 -5.99 -1.00
N TYR A 161 16.05 -6.67 0.06
CA TYR A 161 15.54 -8.01 0.37
C TYR A 161 15.08 -8.03 1.82
N ALA A 162 13.91 -8.63 2.04
CA ALA A 162 13.31 -8.79 3.35
C ALA A 162 13.02 -10.27 3.62
N PHE A 163 13.38 -10.75 4.79
CA PHE A 163 12.94 -12.05 5.29
C PHE A 163 11.71 -11.85 6.16
N LEU A 164 10.66 -12.63 5.89
CA LEU A 164 9.43 -12.63 6.66
C LEU A 164 9.04 -14.08 7.01
N ASP A 165 8.88 -14.39 8.30
CA ASP A 165 8.30 -15.67 8.76
C ASP A 165 6.80 -15.49 9.00
N ASP A 166 6.01 -15.74 7.96
CA ASP A 166 4.55 -15.61 7.98
C ASP A 166 3.91 -16.80 8.69
N THR A 167 3.14 -16.57 9.75
CA THR A 167 2.48 -17.62 10.56
C THR A 167 1.56 -18.56 9.78
N SER A 168 1.18 -18.19 8.56
CA SER A 168 0.31 -19.01 7.70
C SER A 168 1.06 -19.61 6.50
N PHE A 169 2.05 -18.89 5.96
CA PHE A 169 2.75 -19.26 4.72
C PHE A 169 4.22 -19.60 4.92
N GLY A 170 4.71 -19.52 6.18
CA GLY A 170 6.08 -19.87 6.55
C GLY A 170 7.12 -18.86 6.13
N LYS A 171 8.38 -19.28 6.22
CA LYS A 171 9.56 -18.46 5.95
C LYS A 171 9.69 -18.18 4.47
N ASN A 172 9.90 -16.92 4.13
CA ASN A 172 10.06 -16.49 2.75
C ASN A 172 10.96 -15.26 2.66
N VAL A 173 11.77 -15.21 1.60
CA VAL A 173 12.49 -14.01 1.21
C VAL A 173 11.64 -13.25 0.20
N TYR A 174 11.56 -11.95 0.38
CA TYR A 174 10.91 -11.04 -0.55
C TYR A 174 11.93 -10.09 -1.15
N ARG A 175 11.91 -9.96 -2.46
CA ARG A 175 12.54 -8.86 -3.16
C ARG A 175 11.64 -7.64 -2.99
N VAL A 176 12.22 -6.51 -2.61
CA VAL A 176 11.52 -5.22 -2.42
C VAL A 176 12.07 -4.23 -3.42
N ASP A 177 11.29 -3.89 -4.43
CA ASP A 177 11.61 -2.85 -5.41
C ASP A 177 11.05 -1.52 -4.90
N CYS A 178 11.93 -0.57 -4.62
CA CYS A 178 11.59 0.76 -4.12
C CYS A 178 11.74 1.77 -5.26
N ARG A 179 10.69 2.56 -5.51
CA ARG A 179 10.69 3.64 -6.52
C ARG A 179 10.21 4.92 -5.89
N THR A 180 10.75 6.05 -6.36
CA THR A 180 10.34 7.36 -5.89
C THR A 180 10.04 8.30 -7.05
N LYS A 181 9.18 9.27 -6.79
CA LYS A 181 8.86 10.40 -7.67
C LYS A 181 8.69 11.66 -6.83
N GLU A 182 8.44 12.80 -7.47
CA GLU A 182 8.34 14.11 -6.81
C GLU A 182 7.35 14.18 -5.63
N ASP A 183 6.28 13.38 -5.67
CA ASP A 183 5.18 13.42 -4.71
C ASP A 183 4.87 12.05 -4.06
N GLY A 184 5.67 11.03 -4.31
CA GLY A 184 5.35 9.70 -3.80
C GLY A 184 6.49 8.70 -3.83
N ILE A 185 6.27 7.61 -3.10
CA ILE A 185 7.13 6.44 -3.03
C ILE A 185 6.30 5.18 -3.25
N SER A 186 6.89 4.17 -3.87
CA SER A 186 6.26 2.86 -4.07
C SER A 186 7.20 1.75 -3.61
N LEU A 187 6.67 0.81 -2.86
CA LEU A 187 7.32 -0.40 -2.39
C LEU A 187 6.61 -1.60 -3.00
N GLU A 188 7.30 -2.34 -3.85
CA GLU A 188 6.78 -3.56 -4.45
C GLU A 188 7.51 -4.78 -3.92
N MET A 189 6.80 -5.65 -3.22
CA MET A 189 7.33 -6.89 -2.65
C MET A 189 6.91 -8.09 -3.50
N ARG A 190 7.87 -8.91 -3.91
CA ARG A 190 7.65 -10.19 -4.62
C ARG A 190 8.32 -11.33 -3.89
N ASN A 191 7.63 -12.46 -3.73
CA ASN A 191 8.20 -13.64 -3.09
C ASN A 191 9.32 -14.25 -3.94
N SER A 192 10.49 -14.47 -3.33
CA SER A 192 11.64 -15.14 -3.95
C SER A 192 11.60 -16.66 -3.77
N ASP A 193 10.72 -17.17 -2.89
CA ASP A 193 10.52 -18.58 -2.63
C ASP A 193 9.06 -18.98 -2.79
N GLU A 194 8.79 -20.29 -2.83
CA GLU A 194 7.44 -20.82 -2.83
C GLU A 194 6.76 -20.61 -1.47
N LEU A 195 5.56 -19.99 -1.48
CA LEU A 195 4.74 -19.94 -0.27
C LEU A 195 4.15 -21.30 0.05
N LYS A 196 4.23 -21.71 1.31
CA LYS A 196 3.76 -23.02 1.79
C LYS A 196 2.65 -22.84 2.82
N PHE A 197 1.62 -23.66 2.71
CA PHE A 197 0.59 -23.80 3.72
C PHE A 197 0.64 -25.19 4.28
N MET A 198 0.87 -25.34 5.60
CA MET A 198 1.07 -26.62 6.27
C MET A 198 2.15 -27.49 5.60
N GLY A 199 3.24 -26.87 5.13
CA GLY A 199 4.34 -27.53 4.42
C GLY A 199 4.08 -27.89 2.96
N ILE A 200 2.89 -27.62 2.44
CA ILE A 200 2.52 -27.87 1.03
C ILE A 200 2.69 -26.57 0.25
N GLY A 201 3.46 -26.61 -0.84
CA GLY A 201 3.62 -25.48 -1.76
C GLY A 201 2.29 -25.06 -2.39
N ILE A 202 1.91 -23.81 -2.19
CA ILE A 202 0.62 -23.28 -2.66
C ILE A 202 0.74 -22.16 -3.66
N VAL A 203 1.77 -21.33 -3.58
CA VAL A 203 2.05 -20.25 -4.52
C VAL A 203 3.52 -20.31 -4.90
N ALA A 204 3.83 -20.46 -6.18
CA ALA A 204 5.20 -20.55 -6.65
C ALA A 204 5.95 -19.22 -6.48
N GLU A 205 7.28 -19.29 -6.60
CA GLU A 205 8.17 -18.13 -6.64
C GLU A 205 7.70 -17.09 -7.66
N GLY A 206 7.79 -15.79 -7.31
CA GLY A 206 7.46 -14.65 -8.14
C GLY A 206 5.97 -14.51 -8.51
N LYS A 207 5.07 -15.27 -7.85
CA LYS A 207 3.63 -15.24 -8.14
C LYS A 207 2.83 -14.40 -7.15
N VAL A 208 3.46 -13.92 -6.09
CA VAL A 208 2.89 -12.93 -5.17
C VAL A 208 3.42 -11.56 -5.52
N THR A 209 2.53 -10.58 -5.56
CA THR A 209 2.87 -9.16 -5.63
C THR A 209 2.13 -8.44 -4.51
N MET A 210 2.86 -7.70 -3.68
CA MET A 210 2.31 -6.77 -2.70
C MET A 210 2.87 -5.39 -3.01
N LEU A 211 2.00 -4.44 -3.28
CA LEU A 211 2.34 -3.05 -3.60
C LEU A 211 1.87 -2.16 -2.46
N LEU A 212 2.70 -1.22 -2.06
CA LEU A 212 2.33 -0.14 -1.17
C LEU A 212 2.85 1.16 -1.80
N GLU A 213 1.96 2.07 -2.10
CA GLU A 213 2.30 3.42 -2.57
C GLU A 213 1.82 4.46 -1.58
N ILE A 214 2.67 5.41 -1.33
CA ILE A 214 2.42 6.53 -0.44
C ILE A 214 2.58 7.79 -1.27
N THR A 215 1.51 8.58 -1.40
CA THR A 215 1.47 9.80 -2.20
C THR A 215 1.10 10.99 -1.33
N LEU A 216 1.89 12.07 -1.44
CA LEU A 216 1.57 13.37 -0.84
C LEU A 216 0.51 14.05 -1.71
N THR A 217 -0.67 14.30 -1.15
CA THR A 217 -1.77 15.03 -1.79
C THR A 217 -1.98 16.38 -1.10
N ASP A 218 -2.89 17.21 -1.60
CA ASP A 218 -3.28 18.46 -0.91
C ASP A 218 -4.00 18.19 0.40
N GLU A 219 -4.76 17.10 0.44
CA GLU A 219 -5.63 16.77 1.57
C GLU A 219 -4.90 15.97 2.65
N GLY A 220 -3.72 15.37 2.34
CA GLY A 220 -3.00 14.52 3.28
C GLY A 220 -2.10 13.49 2.60
N ILE A 221 -1.82 12.41 3.30
CA ILE A 221 -1.05 11.28 2.79
C ILE A 221 -2.04 10.21 2.30
N LEU A 222 -2.06 9.98 0.98
CA LEU A 222 -2.80 8.87 0.39
C LEU A 222 -1.92 7.62 0.43
N LEU A 223 -2.42 6.58 1.09
CA LEU A 223 -1.79 5.27 1.13
C LEU A 223 -2.64 4.29 0.34
N SER A 224 -2.04 3.72 -0.72
CA SER A 224 -2.66 2.76 -1.62
C SER A 224 -1.93 1.42 -1.55
N GLY A 225 -2.66 0.33 -1.35
CA GLY A 225 -2.09 -1.01 -1.25
C GLY A 225 -2.78 -1.98 -2.20
N ILE A 226 -1.99 -2.86 -2.86
CA ILE A 226 -2.49 -3.95 -3.69
C ILE A 226 -1.81 -5.25 -3.26
N GLY A 227 -2.60 -6.30 -3.05
CA GLY A 227 -2.11 -7.66 -2.87
C GLY A 227 -2.64 -8.55 -3.98
N ALA A 228 -1.75 -9.23 -4.72
CA ALA A 228 -2.14 -10.07 -5.84
C ALA A 228 -1.43 -11.43 -5.83
N VAL A 229 -2.14 -12.44 -6.34
CA VAL A 229 -1.58 -13.78 -6.56
C VAL A 229 -1.91 -14.24 -7.97
N LYS A 230 -0.87 -14.53 -8.74
CA LYS A 230 -0.96 -15.07 -10.09
C LYS A 230 -1.16 -16.60 -10.07
N ASP A 231 -1.90 -17.12 -11.05
CA ASP A 231 -2.11 -18.56 -11.31
C ASP A 231 -2.83 -19.31 -10.17
N LYS A 232 -3.49 -18.61 -9.27
CA LYS A 232 -4.27 -19.20 -8.17
C LYS A 232 -5.67 -18.62 -8.08
N LYS A 233 -6.63 -19.46 -7.70
CA LYS A 233 -7.98 -18.99 -7.38
C LYS A 233 -8.02 -18.31 -6.02
N ALA A 234 -8.89 -17.34 -5.85
CA ALA A 234 -9.16 -16.67 -4.58
C ALA A 234 -9.49 -17.65 -3.44
N LYS A 235 -10.16 -18.76 -3.76
CA LYS A 235 -10.46 -19.86 -2.83
C LYS A 235 -9.95 -21.17 -3.38
N MET A 236 -9.27 -21.98 -2.54
CA MET A 236 -8.76 -23.29 -2.89
C MET A 236 -8.89 -24.26 -1.72
N THR A 237 -9.00 -25.56 -2.03
CA THR A 237 -9.02 -26.61 -1.00
C THR A 237 -7.68 -27.34 -0.98
N ILE A 238 -7.06 -27.41 0.20
CA ILE A 238 -5.80 -28.10 0.44
C ILE A 238 -6.10 -29.19 1.48
N LEU A 239 -5.95 -30.45 1.10
CA LEU A 239 -6.40 -31.59 1.89
C LEU A 239 -7.90 -31.46 2.21
N PHE A 240 -8.25 -31.16 3.46
CA PHE A 240 -9.63 -30.97 3.92
C PHE A 240 -9.95 -29.52 4.31
N TYR A 241 -9.00 -28.60 4.10
CA TYR A 241 -9.13 -27.20 4.50
C TYR A 241 -9.40 -26.32 3.28
N THR A 242 -10.45 -25.52 3.34
CA THR A 242 -10.65 -24.41 2.39
C THR A 242 -9.81 -23.24 2.84
N VAL A 243 -8.87 -22.85 2.00
CA VAL A 243 -8.05 -21.63 2.16
C VAL A 243 -8.66 -20.52 1.33
N ASN A 244 -9.04 -19.44 1.98
CA ASN A 244 -9.45 -18.20 1.31
C ASN A 244 -8.20 -17.32 1.17
N LEU A 245 -7.52 -17.40 0.02
CA LEU A 245 -6.33 -16.61 -0.26
C LEU A 245 -6.65 -15.13 -0.39
N GLU A 246 -7.77 -14.77 -1.03
CA GLU A 246 -8.24 -13.40 -1.18
C GLU A 246 -8.35 -12.69 0.18
N GLU A 247 -9.11 -13.26 1.12
CA GLU A 247 -9.24 -12.73 2.48
C GLU A 247 -7.87 -12.68 3.18
N SER A 248 -7.04 -13.68 2.95
CA SER A 248 -5.70 -13.77 3.53
C SER A 248 -4.80 -12.64 3.06
N PHE A 249 -4.85 -12.28 1.77
CA PHE A 249 -4.08 -11.18 1.20
C PHE A 249 -4.69 -9.82 1.56
N MET A 250 -6.00 -9.68 1.58
CA MET A 250 -6.66 -8.47 2.10
C MET A 250 -6.19 -8.15 3.52
N ASN A 251 -6.21 -9.14 4.41
CA ASN A 251 -5.75 -8.96 5.80
C ASN A 251 -4.27 -8.56 5.88
N ARG A 252 -3.42 -9.02 4.96
CA ARG A 252 -2.00 -8.64 4.90
C ARG A 252 -1.84 -7.19 4.47
N ILE A 253 -2.53 -6.78 3.41
CA ILE A 253 -2.46 -5.38 2.95
C ILE A 253 -2.98 -4.43 4.03
N ILE A 254 -4.06 -4.79 4.72
CA ILE A 254 -4.57 -4.00 5.85
C ILE A 254 -3.54 -3.95 6.98
N ALA A 255 -2.94 -5.08 7.35
CA ALA A 255 -1.93 -5.12 8.41
C ALA A 255 -0.67 -4.32 8.05
N LEU A 256 -0.20 -4.39 6.80
CA LEU A 256 0.92 -3.57 6.30
C LEU A 256 0.58 -2.07 6.30
N LYS A 257 -0.64 -1.72 5.90
CA LYS A 257 -1.15 -0.34 6.00
C LYS A 257 -1.15 0.14 7.46
N ASP A 258 -1.70 -0.65 8.39
CA ASP A 258 -1.77 -0.29 9.81
C ASP A 258 -0.38 -0.18 10.43
N TRP A 259 0.54 -1.10 10.08
CA TRP A 259 1.95 -1.02 10.46
C TRP A 259 2.62 0.26 9.95
N TYR A 260 2.43 0.57 8.67
CA TYR A 260 3.04 1.77 8.08
C TYR A 260 2.54 3.03 8.78
N LEU A 261 1.23 3.17 8.97
CA LEU A 261 0.62 4.32 9.64
C LEU A 261 1.06 4.42 11.11
N GLY A 262 1.18 3.30 11.83
CA GLY A 262 1.67 3.28 13.21
C GLY A 262 3.15 3.65 13.37
N ASN A 263 3.93 3.67 12.27
CA ASN A 263 5.32 4.12 12.25
C ASN A 263 5.49 5.57 11.76
N LEU A 264 4.40 6.26 11.41
CA LEU A 264 4.41 7.68 11.03
C LEU A 264 4.34 8.63 12.24
N GLU A 265 4.02 8.13 13.45
CA GLU A 265 3.86 8.92 14.69
C GLU A 265 5.19 9.24 15.37
#